data_6d9a40220d5c90dd7d9c35f1147d0f7d
#
_entry.id   6d9a40220d5c90dd7d9c35f1147d0f7d
#
_cell.length_a   1.000
_cell.length_b   1.000
_cell.length_c   1.000
_cell.angle_alpha   90.00
_cell.angle_beta   90.00
_cell.angle_gamma   90.00
#
_symmetry.space_group_name_H-M   'P 1'
#
loop_
_entity.id
_entity.type
_entity.pdbx_description
1 polymer ?
#
loop_
_entity_poly.entity_id
_entity_poly.type
_entity_poly.pdbx_seq_one_letter_code
_entity_poly.pdbx_strand_id
1 'polypeptide(L)'
;AKEYHIDGFRFDLMGIHDIETMNRIREELSKIDPTIFIYGEGWLAADSPLPPGKRAVRDHVGQMEGIAVFCDDFRDAVRGSTFDEHACGYASGNIGGHYEPVKFGIVGATQHPQVDYNGLLYSSVPYAAAPSQAVNFVASHDGYTVIDKLRLSVTGDRAEEELLPIDKLIHTVLLTAQGVPFIRAGEEMMQDKQGEPNSFRSPDAVNRIDWTLKAEHRGLFDYVRQLIALRKAHPAFRIPTAEGLRQ
;
A
#
# COMPACT_ATOMS: atom_id res chain seq x y z
N ALA A 1 8.76 19.35 11.34
CA ALA A 1 7.36 19.77 11.18
C ALA A 1 7.23 21.28 11.17
N LYS A 2 7.59 21.99 12.26
CA LYS A 2 7.32 23.45 12.44
C LYS A 2 7.88 24.34 11.34
N GLU A 3 9.13 24.13 10.92
CA GLU A 3 9.84 25.00 9.98
C GLU A 3 9.37 24.80 8.53
N TYR A 4 9.14 23.54 8.14
CA TYR A 4 8.79 23.17 6.77
C TYR A 4 7.32 22.85 6.58
N HIS A 5 6.48 22.97 7.60
CA HIS A 5 5.04 22.67 7.56
C HIS A 5 4.74 21.26 7.01
N ILE A 6 5.48 20.25 7.49
CA ILE A 6 5.35 18.86 7.07
C ILE A 6 4.12 18.25 7.76
N ASP A 7 3.23 17.63 6.96
CA ASP A 7 1.96 17.04 7.41
C ASP A 7 2.08 15.56 7.80
N GLY A 8 3.22 14.91 7.53
CA GLY A 8 3.43 13.51 7.88
C GLY A 8 4.86 13.03 7.70
N PHE A 9 5.17 11.87 8.28
CA PHE A 9 6.48 11.22 8.19
C PHE A 9 6.33 9.75 7.83
N ARG A 10 7.08 9.31 6.84
CA ARG A 10 7.21 7.91 6.47
C ARG A 10 8.55 7.38 6.99
N PHE A 11 8.50 6.26 7.70
CA PHE A 11 9.68 5.58 8.21
C PHE A 11 10.01 4.38 7.33
N ASP A 12 11.12 4.49 6.62
CA ASP A 12 11.78 3.38 5.97
C ASP A 12 12.28 2.42 7.03
N LEU A 13 12.19 1.11 6.77
CA LEU A 13 12.64 0.09 7.74
C LEU A 13 12.10 0.31 9.17
N MET A 14 10.86 0.78 9.33
CA MET A 14 10.29 1.07 10.65
C MET A 14 10.39 -0.14 11.60
N GLY A 15 10.28 -1.36 11.08
CA GLY A 15 10.33 -2.59 11.86
C GLY A 15 11.64 -2.85 12.59
N ILE A 16 12.74 -2.15 12.27
CA ILE A 16 14.00 -2.24 13.03
C ILE A 16 14.09 -1.28 14.22
N HIS A 17 13.17 -0.30 14.30
CA HIS A 17 13.02 0.56 15.46
C HIS A 17 12.25 -0.14 16.58
N ASP A 18 12.37 0.39 17.79
CA ASP A 18 11.57 -0.06 18.92
C ASP A 18 10.26 0.73 19.03
N ILE A 19 9.24 0.08 19.63
CA ILE A 19 7.91 0.62 19.84
C ILE A 19 7.95 1.91 20.69
N GLU A 20 8.81 1.96 21.71
CA GLU A 20 8.92 3.11 22.62
C GLU A 20 9.40 4.36 21.86
N THR A 21 10.43 4.21 21.03
CA THR A 21 10.93 5.29 20.16
C THR A 21 9.83 5.80 19.23
N MET A 22 9.09 4.90 18.57
CA MET A 22 8.01 5.29 17.66
C MET A 22 6.88 6.02 18.39
N ASN A 23 6.47 5.54 19.56
CA ASN A 23 5.46 6.19 20.39
C ASN A 23 5.92 7.57 20.89
N ARG A 24 7.18 7.71 21.28
CA ARG A 24 7.76 9.00 21.68
C ARG A 24 7.78 10.00 20.52
N ILE A 25 8.12 9.55 19.30
CA ILE A 25 8.03 10.39 18.11
C ILE A 25 6.59 10.86 17.88
N ARG A 26 5.61 9.95 18.01
CA ARG A 26 4.18 10.28 17.89
C ARG A 26 3.77 11.33 18.94
N GLU A 27 4.16 11.14 20.19
CA GLU A 27 3.87 12.05 21.28
C GLU A 27 4.44 13.46 21.02
N GLU A 28 5.73 13.55 20.65
CA GLU A 28 6.37 14.85 20.41
C GLU A 28 5.79 15.58 19.19
N LEU A 29 5.45 14.85 18.13
CA LEU A 29 4.82 15.44 16.95
C LEU A 29 3.38 15.90 17.24
N SER A 30 2.64 15.17 18.09
CA SER A 30 1.29 15.56 18.49
C SER A 30 1.23 16.87 19.29
N LYS A 31 2.32 17.24 20.00
CA LYS A 31 2.43 18.54 20.67
C LYS A 31 2.59 19.70 19.68
N ILE A 32 3.02 19.41 18.46
CA ILE A 32 3.16 20.39 17.38
C ILE A 32 1.84 20.49 16.61
N ASP A 33 1.38 19.35 16.11
CA ASP A 33 0.10 19.20 15.41
C ASP A 33 -0.37 17.74 15.52
N PRO A 34 -1.51 17.47 16.18
CA PRO A 34 -2.03 16.12 16.34
C PRO A 34 -2.47 15.46 15.03
N THR A 35 -2.62 16.23 13.94
CA THR A 35 -3.02 15.71 12.63
C THR A 35 -1.84 15.19 11.80
N ILE A 36 -0.59 15.38 12.24
CA ILE A 36 0.60 14.85 11.55
C ILE A 36 0.48 13.33 11.43
N PHE A 37 0.50 12.84 10.19
CA PHE A 37 0.38 11.42 9.91
C PHE A 37 1.75 10.72 10.01
N ILE A 38 1.80 9.59 10.73
CA ILE A 38 3.01 8.77 10.87
C ILE A 38 2.70 7.38 10.35
N TYR A 39 3.57 6.88 9.47
CA TYR A 39 3.47 5.54 8.95
C TYR A 39 4.84 5.00 8.52
N GLY A 40 4.93 3.68 8.30
CA GLY A 40 6.19 3.10 7.87
C GLY A 40 6.10 1.64 7.48
N GLU A 41 7.27 1.05 7.25
CA GLU A 41 7.42 -0.35 6.88
C GLU A 41 7.43 -1.21 8.15
N GLY A 42 6.30 -1.84 8.43
CA GLY A 42 6.11 -2.69 9.60
C GLY A 42 6.62 -4.13 9.42
N TRP A 43 7.72 -4.31 8.68
CA TRP A 43 8.39 -5.61 8.50
C TRP A 43 9.87 -5.53 8.87
N LEU A 44 10.48 -6.69 9.10
CA LEU A 44 11.92 -6.80 9.32
C LEU A 44 12.62 -6.95 7.96
N ALA A 45 13.26 -5.87 7.50
CA ALA A 45 14.09 -5.91 6.29
C ALA A 45 15.55 -6.30 6.59
N ALA A 46 15.94 -6.36 7.88
CA ALA A 46 17.27 -6.76 8.35
C ALA A 46 17.18 -7.36 9.75
N ASP A 47 18.25 -8.01 10.18
CA ASP A 47 18.39 -8.48 11.54
C ASP A 47 18.34 -7.32 12.53
N SER A 48 17.57 -7.51 13.61
CA SER A 48 17.45 -6.52 14.67
C SER A 48 17.90 -7.12 16.00
N PRO A 49 18.77 -6.46 16.77
CA PRO A 49 19.17 -6.90 18.10
C PRO A 49 18.06 -6.75 19.14
N LEU A 50 16.96 -6.07 18.80
CA LEU A 50 15.82 -5.87 19.69
C LEU A 50 15.08 -7.21 19.94
N PRO A 51 14.64 -7.46 21.17
CA PRO A 51 13.71 -8.55 21.45
C PRO A 51 12.48 -8.47 20.54
N PRO A 52 11.96 -9.60 20.02
CA PRO A 52 10.82 -9.59 19.09
C PRO A 52 9.63 -8.73 19.56
N GLY A 53 9.23 -8.83 20.82
CA GLY A 53 8.11 -8.05 21.37
C GLY A 53 8.36 -6.54 21.57
N LYS A 54 9.56 -6.04 21.23
CA LYS A 54 9.90 -4.62 21.30
C LYS A 54 9.95 -3.93 19.93
N ARG A 55 9.86 -4.69 18.84
CA ARG A 55 10.04 -4.19 17.47
C ARG A 55 8.79 -3.50 16.97
N ALA A 56 8.95 -2.41 16.24
CA ALA A 56 7.86 -1.64 15.64
C ALA A 56 7.35 -2.29 14.33
N VAL A 57 6.99 -3.57 14.42
CA VAL A 57 6.44 -4.36 13.32
C VAL A 57 4.92 -4.33 13.32
N ARG A 58 4.29 -4.72 12.20
CA ARG A 58 2.82 -4.71 12.02
C ARG A 58 2.09 -5.47 13.12
N ASP A 59 2.63 -6.60 13.59
CA ASP A 59 1.98 -7.41 14.63
C ASP A 59 1.86 -6.67 15.97
N HIS A 60 2.58 -5.56 16.12
CA HIS A 60 2.58 -4.71 17.30
C HIS A 60 1.91 -3.34 17.07
N VAL A 61 1.24 -3.13 15.93
CA VAL A 61 0.57 -1.84 15.61
C VAL A 61 -0.42 -1.42 16.70
N GLY A 62 -1.10 -2.38 17.33
CA GLY A 62 -1.98 -2.10 18.47
C GLY A 62 -1.29 -1.46 19.70
N GLN A 63 0.06 -1.50 19.77
CA GLN A 63 0.89 -0.85 20.78
C GLN A 63 1.42 0.52 20.33
N MET A 64 1.12 0.91 19.08
CA MET A 64 1.60 2.14 18.43
C MET A 64 0.40 3.01 18.01
N GLU A 65 -0.21 3.69 18.98
CA GLU A 65 -1.39 4.51 18.73
C GLU A 65 -1.10 5.65 17.73
N GLY A 66 -1.96 5.77 16.72
CA GLY A 66 -1.85 6.81 15.69
C GLY A 66 -0.67 6.63 14.72
N ILE A 67 -0.08 5.43 14.67
CA ILE A 67 0.96 5.04 13.70
C ILE A 67 0.40 3.95 12.80
N ALA A 68 0.61 4.12 11.49
CA ALA A 68 0.15 3.19 10.47
C ALA A 68 1.30 2.38 9.86
N VAL A 69 0.99 1.24 9.26
CA VAL A 69 1.94 0.41 8.53
C VAL A 69 1.44 0.07 7.13
N PHE A 70 2.37 -0.14 6.22
CA PHE A 70 2.05 -0.68 4.90
C PHE A 70 1.45 -2.08 4.99
N CYS A 71 0.40 -2.33 4.19
CA CYS A 71 -0.28 -3.62 4.07
C CYS A 71 0.28 -4.40 2.86
N ASP A 72 1.32 -5.21 3.08
CA ASP A 72 1.94 -6.05 2.05
C ASP A 72 1.05 -7.22 1.61
N ASP A 73 0.18 -7.73 2.49
CA ASP A 73 -0.88 -8.68 2.12
C ASP A 73 -1.73 -8.13 0.98
N PHE A 74 -2.18 -6.87 1.09
CA PHE A 74 -2.97 -6.21 0.05
C PHE A 74 -2.18 -6.01 -1.24
N ARG A 75 -0.94 -5.49 -1.14
CA ARG A 75 -0.08 -5.24 -2.30
C ARG A 75 0.06 -6.49 -3.16
N ASP A 76 0.53 -7.58 -2.55
CA ASP A 76 0.86 -8.79 -3.29
C ASP A 76 -0.39 -9.57 -3.69
N ALA A 77 -1.48 -9.46 -2.94
CA ALA A 77 -2.75 -10.02 -3.35
C ALA A 77 -3.34 -9.33 -4.58
N VAL A 78 -3.29 -8.01 -4.65
CA VAL A 78 -3.91 -7.25 -5.75
C VAL A 78 -3.11 -7.35 -7.05
N ARG A 79 -1.79 -7.08 -6.99
CA ARG A 79 -0.94 -6.99 -8.18
C ARG A 79 -0.14 -8.25 -8.50
N GLY A 80 0.00 -9.17 -7.55
CA GLY A 80 0.89 -10.34 -7.62
C GLY A 80 2.14 -10.20 -6.74
N SER A 81 2.73 -11.34 -6.38
CA SER A 81 3.85 -11.42 -5.43
C SER A 81 5.03 -10.54 -5.80
N THR A 82 5.61 -9.88 -4.81
CA THR A 82 6.87 -9.15 -4.93
C THR A 82 8.07 -10.11 -5.07
N PHE A 83 7.95 -11.34 -4.57
CA PHE A 83 9.01 -12.33 -4.55
C PHE A 83 8.98 -13.29 -5.75
N ASP A 84 7.94 -13.22 -6.59
CA ASP A 84 7.81 -13.97 -7.84
C ASP A 84 7.33 -12.99 -8.92
N GLU A 85 8.25 -12.61 -9.81
CA GLU A 85 7.98 -11.60 -10.84
C GLU A 85 6.89 -12.00 -11.83
N HIS A 86 6.69 -13.30 -12.05
CA HIS A 86 5.68 -13.84 -12.98
C HIS A 86 4.35 -14.19 -12.30
N ALA A 87 4.26 -14.12 -10.97
CA ALA A 87 3.02 -14.43 -10.28
C ALA A 87 1.95 -13.38 -10.53
N CYS A 88 0.80 -13.83 -11.03
CA CYS A 88 -0.40 -13.03 -11.13
C CYS A 88 -1.00 -12.71 -9.76
N GLY A 89 -1.59 -11.53 -9.62
CA GLY A 89 -2.45 -11.17 -8.48
C GLY A 89 -3.93 -11.35 -8.81
N TYR A 90 -4.77 -10.94 -7.86
CA TYR A 90 -6.23 -10.95 -8.02
C TYR A 90 -6.68 -10.21 -9.28
N ALA A 91 -6.13 -9.02 -9.52
CA ALA A 91 -6.50 -8.19 -10.67
C ALA A 91 -6.10 -8.79 -12.01
N SER A 92 -5.06 -9.62 -12.06
CA SER A 92 -4.57 -10.31 -13.25
C SER A 92 -4.99 -11.78 -13.34
N GLY A 93 -6.01 -12.21 -12.57
CA GLY A 93 -6.69 -13.49 -12.76
C GLY A 93 -6.44 -14.56 -11.69
N ASN A 94 -5.51 -14.37 -10.75
CA ASN A 94 -5.30 -15.30 -9.63
C ASN A 94 -6.29 -15.01 -8.48
N ILE A 95 -7.57 -15.24 -8.74
CA ILE A 95 -8.64 -14.88 -7.80
C ILE A 95 -8.59 -15.78 -6.56
N GLY A 96 -8.51 -17.12 -6.75
CA GLY A 96 -8.65 -18.11 -5.68
C GLY A 96 -7.57 -17.99 -4.60
N GLY A 97 -6.32 -17.75 -5.00
CA GLY A 97 -5.19 -17.62 -4.07
C GLY A 97 -5.12 -16.28 -3.33
N HIS A 98 -5.89 -15.27 -3.76
CA HIS A 98 -5.74 -13.89 -3.29
C HIS A 98 -7.04 -13.29 -2.73
N TYR A 99 -8.10 -14.07 -2.65
CA TYR A 99 -9.41 -13.60 -2.22
C TYR A 99 -9.41 -13.06 -0.78
N GLU A 100 -8.85 -13.81 0.16
CA GLU A 100 -8.82 -13.40 1.58
C GLU A 100 -7.89 -12.21 1.85
N PRO A 101 -6.65 -12.16 1.31
CA PRO A 101 -5.79 -10.99 1.50
C PRO A 101 -6.36 -9.70 0.86
N VAL A 102 -7.09 -9.81 -0.26
CA VAL A 102 -7.80 -8.65 -0.85
C VAL A 102 -8.90 -8.16 0.09
N LYS A 103 -9.73 -9.07 0.64
CA LYS A 103 -10.75 -8.70 1.63
C LYS A 103 -10.12 -8.05 2.88
N PHE A 104 -8.99 -8.60 3.34
CA PHE A 104 -8.24 -8.08 4.48
C PHE A 104 -7.82 -6.61 4.25
N GLY A 105 -7.26 -6.30 3.09
CA GLY A 105 -6.94 -4.93 2.74
C GLY A 105 -8.16 -4.03 2.55
N ILE A 106 -9.26 -4.57 1.96
CA ILE A 106 -10.51 -3.82 1.80
C ILE A 106 -11.06 -3.34 3.15
N VAL A 107 -10.94 -4.13 4.22
CA VAL A 107 -11.37 -3.73 5.56
C VAL A 107 -10.29 -2.99 6.36
N GLY A 108 -9.19 -2.59 5.73
CA GLY A 108 -8.11 -1.84 6.37
C GLY A 108 -7.39 -2.63 7.46
N ALA A 109 -7.14 -3.92 7.23
CA ALA A 109 -6.45 -4.85 8.14
C ALA A 109 -7.08 -4.95 9.55
N THR A 110 -8.36 -4.58 9.67
CA THR A 110 -9.12 -4.66 10.93
C THR A 110 -9.82 -6.00 11.09
N GLN A 111 -10.27 -6.28 12.31
CA GLN A 111 -11.09 -7.46 12.61
C GLN A 111 -12.44 -7.39 11.87
N HIS A 112 -12.72 -8.36 10.99
CA HIS A 112 -13.98 -8.43 10.26
C HIS A 112 -14.46 -9.88 10.10
N PRO A 113 -15.78 -10.18 10.29
CA PRO A 113 -16.29 -11.55 10.27
C PRO A 113 -16.25 -12.24 8.90
N GLN A 114 -16.09 -11.49 7.81
CA GLN A 114 -16.02 -12.02 6.46
C GLN A 114 -14.59 -12.33 5.97
N VAL A 115 -13.57 -12.14 6.82
CA VAL A 115 -12.16 -12.43 6.49
C VAL A 115 -11.74 -13.72 7.17
N ASP A 116 -11.24 -14.67 6.40
CA ASP A 116 -10.53 -15.85 6.92
C ASP A 116 -9.03 -15.53 7.00
N TYR A 117 -8.55 -15.32 8.23
CA TYR A 117 -7.16 -14.94 8.47
C TYR A 117 -6.16 -16.07 8.19
N ASN A 118 -6.63 -17.34 8.08
CA ASN A 118 -5.75 -18.45 7.67
C ASN A 118 -5.39 -18.39 6.18
N GLY A 119 -6.13 -17.63 5.39
CA GLY A 119 -5.89 -17.44 3.96
C GLY A 119 -5.03 -16.21 3.62
N LEU A 120 -4.45 -15.53 4.60
CA LEU A 120 -3.58 -14.38 4.37
C LEU A 120 -2.18 -14.79 3.90
N LEU A 121 -1.44 -13.84 3.30
CA LEU A 121 -0.10 -14.11 2.74
C LEU A 121 1.00 -13.96 3.79
N TYR A 122 0.94 -12.92 4.60
CA TYR A 122 1.99 -12.53 5.55
C TYR A 122 1.47 -12.34 6.96
N SER A 123 0.24 -11.86 7.11
CA SER A 123 -0.43 -11.71 8.39
C SER A 123 -1.18 -13.00 8.73
N SER A 124 -1.38 -13.27 10.02
CA SER A 124 -2.20 -14.39 10.50
C SER A 124 -3.36 -13.93 11.39
N VAL A 125 -3.37 -12.64 11.70
CA VAL A 125 -4.38 -11.99 12.56
C VAL A 125 -4.61 -10.55 12.10
N PRO A 126 -5.76 -9.93 12.41
CA PRO A 126 -5.95 -8.51 12.20
C PRO A 126 -4.98 -7.73 13.10
N TYR A 127 -4.27 -6.76 12.55
CA TYR A 127 -3.31 -5.96 13.31
C TYR A 127 -3.79 -4.53 13.58
N ALA A 128 -4.68 -4.00 12.75
CA ALA A 128 -5.14 -2.63 12.87
C ALA A 128 -6.35 -2.53 13.83
N ALA A 129 -6.27 -1.65 14.82
CA ALA A 129 -7.40 -1.32 15.69
C ALA A 129 -8.41 -0.41 14.98
N ALA A 130 -7.94 0.40 14.04
CA ALA A 130 -8.74 1.23 13.15
C ALA A 130 -8.19 1.17 11.71
N PRO A 131 -9.03 1.35 10.68
CA PRO A 131 -8.57 1.30 9.29
C PRO A 131 -7.45 2.28 8.97
N SER A 132 -7.39 3.42 9.65
CA SER A 132 -6.33 4.43 9.49
C SER A 132 -4.92 3.94 9.85
N GLN A 133 -4.79 2.79 10.50
CA GLN A 133 -3.50 2.16 10.80
C GLN A 133 -2.99 1.24 9.69
N ALA A 134 -3.76 1.03 8.62
CA ALA A 134 -3.34 0.30 7.44
C ALA A 134 -3.15 1.23 6.24
N VAL A 135 -1.95 1.21 5.65
CA VAL A 135 -1.64 1.90 4.39
C VAL A 135 -1.69 0.88 3.26
N ASN A 136 -2.78 0.90 2.50
CA ASN A 136 -2.92 0.07 1.31
C ASN A 136 -2.14 0.67 0.16
N PHE A 137 -1.38 -0.15 -0.54
CA PHE A 137 -0.53 0.26 -1.66
C PHE A 137 -0.41 -0.88 -2.67
N VAL A 138 0.04 -0.56 -3.86
CA VAL A 138 0.27 -1.55 -4.92
C VAL A 138 1.70 -1.48 -5.48
N ALA A 139 2.36 -0.34 -5.37
CA ALA A 139 3.79 -0.18 -5.57
C ALA A 139 4.33 0.96 -4.70
N SER A 140 5.65 1.00 -4.51
CA SER A 140 6.35 2.05 -3.76
C SER A 140 7.64 2.45 -4.49
N HIS A 141 8.64 2.98 -3.78
CA HIS A 141 9.95 3.25 -4.36
C HIS A 141 10.76 1.97 -4.63
N ASP A 142 10.53 0.91 -3.83
CA ASP A 142 11.12 -0.41 -4.02
C ASP A 142 10.25 -1.33 -4.88
N GLY A 143 10.90 -2.27 -5.56
CA GLY A 143 10.24 -3.24 -6.39
C GLY A 143 9.75 -2.69 -7.73
N TYR A 144 9.07 -3.54 -8.47
CA TYR A 144 8.47 -3.19 -9.77
C TYR A 144 7.36 -2.15 -9.62
N THR A 145 7.22 -1.27 -10.61
CA THR A 145 5.99 -0.49 -10.79
C THR A 145 4.82 -1.40 -11.10
N VAL A 146 3.59 -0.89 -11.03
CA VAL A 146 2.42 -1.69 -11.42
C VAL A 146 2.55 -2.19 -12.85
N ILE A 147 2.91 -1.32 -13.78
CA ILE A 147 2.98 -1.68 -15.20
C ILE A 147 4.14 -2.64 -15.51
N ASP A 148 5.32 -2.48 -14.87
CA ASP A 148 6.42 -3.43 -15.02
C ASP A 148 6.01 -4.82 -14.50
N LYS A 149 5.35 -4.89 -13.35
CA LYS A 149 4.85 -6.14 -12.78
C LYS A 149 3.82 -6.81 -13.68
N LEU A 150 2.89 -6.05 -14.24
CA LEU A 150 1.87 -6.58 -15.14
C LEU A 150 2.48 -7.13 -16.43
N ARG A 151 3.45 -6.43 -17.03
CA ARG A 151 4.16 -6.93 -18.23
C ARG A 151 4.89 -8.25 -18.01
N LEU A 152 5.35 -8.51 -16.78
CA LEU A 152 6.02 -9.77 -16.44
C LEU A 152 5.02 -10.90 -16.13
N SER A 153 3.88 -10.58 -15.55
CA SER A 153 2.91 -11.58 -15.04
C SER A 153 1.77 -11.88 -16.01
N VAL A 154 1.34 -10.90 -16.81
CA VAL A 154 0.27 -11.08 -17.81
C VAL A 154 0.89 -11.56 -19.11
N THR A 155 0.55 -12.77 -19.56
CA THR A 155 1.12 -13.41 -20.74
C THR A 155 0.03 -13.75 -21.75
N GLY A 156 0.42 -13.96 -23.01
CA GLY A 156 -0.48 -14.33 -24.08
C GLY A 156 -0.54 -13.30 -25.22
N ASP A 157 -1.23 -13.62 -26.28
CA ASP A 157 -1.25 -12.82 -27.51
C ASP A 157 -1.88 -11.43 -27.36
N ARG A 158 -2.69 -11.23 -26.30
CA ARG A 158 -3.38 -9.97 -26.01
C ARG A 158 -2.89 -9.28 -24.74
N ALA A 159 -1.74 -9.68 -24.21
CA ALA A 159 -1.24 -9.16 -22.93
C ALA A 159 -1.21 -7.62 -22.87
N GLU A 160 -0.67 -6.93 -23.89
CA GLU A 160 -0.62 -5.47 -23.93
C GLU A 160 -2.01 -4.81 -23.94
N GLU A 161 -3.02 -5.41 -24.57
CA GLU A 161 -4.39 -4.90 -24.59
C GLU A 161 -5.07 -5.02 -23.23
N GLU A 162 -4.65 -5.99 -22.42
CA GLU A 162 -5.22 -6.29 -21.11
C GLU A 162 -4.62 -5.44 -19.97
N LEU A 163 -3.42 -4.87 -20.16
CA LEU A 163 -2.72 -4.12 -19.10
C LEU A 163 -3.54 -2.95 -18.57
N LEU A 164 -4.11 -2.12 -19.45
CA LEU A 164 -4.88 -0.96 -19.03
C LEU A 164 -6.17 -1.30 -18.26
N PRO A 165 -7.00 -2.27 -18.68
CA PRO A 165 -8.13 -2.75 -17.89
C PRO A 165 -7.72 -3.28 -16.50
N ILE A 166 -6.64 -4.06 -16.42
CA ILE A 166 -6.13 -4.61 -15.16
C ILE A 166 -5.63 -3.49 -14.24
N ASP A 167 -4.88 -2.53 -14.77
CA ASP A 167 -4.37 -1.39 -14.02
C ASP A 167 -5.51 -0.54 -13.46
N LYS A 168 -6.56 -0.29 -14.25
CA LYS A 168 -7.80 0.37 -13.77
C LYS A 168 -8.46 -0.42 -12.64
N LEU A 169 -8.50 -1.74 -12.72
CA LEU A 169 -9.05 -2.57 -11.65
C LEU A 169 -8.21 -2.47 -10.36
N ILE A 170 -6.88 -2.51 -10.48
CA ILE A 170 -5.94 -2.32 -9.36
C ILE A 170 -6.22 -0.99 -8.64
N HIS A 171 -6.28 0.11 -9.38
CA HIS A 171 -6.57 1.43 -8.80
C HIS A 171 -8.00 1.53 -8.22
N THR A 172 -8.97 0.83 -8.83
CA THR A 172 -10.33 0.76 -8.27
C THR A 172 -10.32 0.10 -6.91
N VAL A 173 -9.72 -1.09 -6.79
CA VAL A 173 -9.64 -1.82 -5.52
C VAL A 173 -8.89 -1.00 -4.46
N LEU A 174 -7.77 -0.38 -4.83
CA LEU A 174 -6.97 0.47 -3.93
C LEU A 174 -7.76 1.68 -3.40
N LEU A 175 -8.41 2.43 -4.30
CA LEU A 175 -9.06 3.70 -3.94
C LEU A 175 -10.45 3.53 -3.35
N THR A 176 -11.06 2.35 -3.46
CA THR A 176 -12.35 2.04 -2.82
C THR A 176 -12.21 1.22 -1.54
N ALA A 177 -11.02 0.69 -1.22
CA ALA A 177 -10.74 0.02 0.05
C ALA A 177 -10.75 1.00 1.23
N GLN A 178 -10.98 0.51 2.43
CA GLN A 178 -10.76 1.24 3.68
C GLN A 178 -9.26 1.46 3.94
N GLY A 179 -8.93 2.21 4.99
CA GLY A 179 -7.54 2.54 5.29
C GLY A 179 -7.03 3.73 4.48
N VAL A 180 -5.72 3.90 4.46
CA VAL A 180 -5.05 5.00 3.78
C VAL A 180 -4.51 4.50 2.44
N PRO A 181 -5.01 4.97 1.30
CA PRO A 181 -4.47 4.60 0.00
C PRO A 181 -3.15 5.33 -0.25
N PHE A 182 -2.15 4.60 -0.69
CA PHE A 182 -0.87 5.12 -1.14
C PHE A 182 -0.70 4.83 -2.63
N ILE A 183 -0.40 5.86 -3.41
CA ILE A 183 -0.13 5.79 -4.85
C ILE A 183 1.30 6.29 -5.07
N ARG A 184 2.13 5.50 -5.72
CA ARG A 184 3.44 5.93 -6.18
C ARG A 184 3.24 6.96 -7.30
N ALA A 185 4.00 8.06 -7.26
CA ALA A 185 3.93 9.09 -8.30
C ALA A 185 4.23 8.51 -9.70
N GLY A 186 3.33 8.73 -10.64
CA GLY A 186 3.42 8.22 -12.01
C GLY A 186 2.60 6.96 -12.28
N GLU A 187 2.10 6.26 -11.27
CA GLU A 187 1.24 5.08 -11.50
C GLU A 187 -0.04 5.43 -12.23
N GLU A 188 -0.60 6.61 -11.95
CA GLU A 188 -1.79 7.13 -12.59
C GLU A 188 -1.64 7.41 -14.11
N MET A 189 -0.44 7.19 -14.64
CA MET A 189 -0.11 7.37 -16.06
C MET A 189 0.82 6.27 -16.61
N MET A 190 0.78 5.08 -16.01
CA MET A 190 1.53 3.88 -16.43
C MET A 190 3.06 4.09 -16.48
N GLN A 191 3.61 4.91 -15.58
CA GLN A 191 5.06 5.11 -15.47
C GLN A 191 5.75 3.80 -15.08
N ASP A 192 6.62 3.31 -15.95
CA ASP A 192 7.49 2.16 -15.68
C ASP A 192 8.88 2.58 -15.15
N LYS A 193 9.66 1.59 -14.82
CA LYS A 193 11.10 1.70 -14.55
C LYS A 193 11.89 0.77 -15.47
N GLN A 194 11.38 0.52 -16.67
CA GLN A 194 12.01 -0.33 -17.70
C GLN A 194 12.30 -1.75 -17.21
N GLY A 195 11.44 -2.29 -16.33
CA GLY A 195 11.60 -3.60 -15.73
C GLY A 195 12.66 -3.68 -14.62
N GLU A 196 13.17 -2.55 -14.12
CA GLU A 196 14.16 -2.54 -13.05
C GLU A 196 13.49 -2.62 -11.67
N PRO A 197 13.63 -3.75 -10.93
CA PRO A 197 12.98 -3.93 -9.64
C PRO A 197 13.65 -3.16 -8.50
N ASN A 198 14.92 -2.74 -8.67
CA ASN A 198 15.71 -2.13 -7.62
C ASN A 198 16.48 -0.91 -8.12
N SER A 199 15.74 0.11 -8.52
CA SER A 199 16.23 1.23 -9.30
C SER A 199 16.99 2.31 -8.51
N PHE A 200 17.28 2.12 -7.21
CA PHE A 200 17.89 3.16 -6.36
C PHE A 200 19.25 3.66 -6.85
N ARG A 201 20.00 2.85 -7.62
CA ARG A 201 21.26 3.21 -8.26
C ARG A 201 21.13 3.42 -9.76
N SER A 202 19.95 3.27 -10.31
CA SER A 202 19.73 3.45 -11.75
C SER A 202 19.79 4.92 -12.14
N PRO A 203 20.17 5.24 -13.39
CA PRO A 203 20.28 6.61 -13.87
C PRO A 203 18.91 7.29 -13.94
N ASP A 204 18.92 8.62 -14.12
CA ASP A 204 17.72 9.44 -14.27
C ASP A 204 16.80 8.97 -15.39
N ALA A 205 17.35 8.38 -16.45
CA ALA A 205 16.57 7.80 -17.54
C ALA A 205 15.54 6.75 -17.06
N VAL A 206 15.84 6.03 -15.96
CA VAL A 206 14.96 5.05 -15.31
C VAL A 206 14.10 5.69 -14.22
N ASN A 207 14.69 6.60 -13.43
CA ASN A 207 14.06 7.10 -12.21
C ASN A 207 13.25 8.38 -12.36
N ARG A 208 13.49 9.17 -13.42
CA ARG A 208 12.70 10.39 -13.67
C ARG A 208 11.25 10.05 -13.97
N ILE A 209 10.33 10.91 -13.53
CA ILE A 209 8.94 10.83 -13.95
C ILE A 209 8.82 11.47 -15.34
N ASP A 210 8.36 10.69 -16.30
CA ASP A 210 8.08 11.18 -17.65
C ASP A 210 6.65 11.74 -17.74
N TRP A 211 6.56 13.05 -17.65
CA TRP A 211 5.26 13.75 -17.68
C TRP A 211 4.57 13.69 -19.04
N THR A 212 5.24 13.25 -20.12
CA THR A 212 4.59 13.05 -21.44
C THR A 212 3.58 11.92 -21.38
N LEU A 213 3.81 10.89 -20.54
CA LEU A 213 2.91 9.77 -20.30
C LEU A 213 1.51 10.21 -19.84
N LYS A 214 1.40 11.36 -19.18
CA LYS A 214 0.09 11.92 -18.81
C LYS A 214 -0.79 12.21 -20.01
N ALA A 215 -0.23 12.62 -21.13
CA ALA A 215 -0.99 12.84 -22.37
C ALA A 215 -1.27 11.50 -23.07
N GLU A 216 -0.29 10.60 -23.12
CA GLU A 216 -0.38 9.30 -23.76
C GLU A 216 -1.41 8.40 -23.07
N HIS A 217 -1.38 8.36 -21.74
CA HIS A 217 -2.27 7.55 -20.90
C HIS A 217 -3.37 8.38 -20.23
N ARG A 218 -3.85 9.41 -20.93
CA ARG A 218 -4.87 10.33 -20.43
C ARG A 218 -6.11 9.62 -19.87
N GLY A 219 -6.51 8.51 -20.48
CA GLY A 219 -7.67 7.73 -20.03
C GLY A 219 -7.49 7.10 -18.64
N LEU A 220 -6.29 6.65 -18.27
CA LEU A 220 -5.99 6.14 -16.93
C LEU A 220 -5.90 7.30 -15.94
N PHE A 221 -5.17 8.35 -16.29
CA PHE A 221 -5.04 9.54 -15.44
C PHE A 221 -6.39 10.12 -15.03
N ASP A 222 -7.29 10.31 -15.98
CA ASP A 222 -8.62 10.82 -15.72
C ASP A 222 -9.48 9.84 -14.91
N TYR A 223 -9.29 8.54 -15.11
CA TYR A 223 -9.96 7.48 -14.33
C TYR A 223 -9.53 7.53 -12.86
N VAL A 224 -8.22 7.54 -12.57
CA VAL A 224 -7.70 7.64 -11.21
C VAL A 224 -8.15 8.94 -10.54
N ARG A 225 -8.13 10.06 -11.26
CA ARG A 225 -8.66 11.34 -10.76
C ARG A 225 -10.12 11.24 -10.36
N GLN A 226 -10.95 10.53 -11.14
CA GLN A 226 -12.37 10.32 -10.82
C GLN A 226 -12.56 9.41 -9.61
N LEU A 227 -11.75 8.35 -9.44
CA LEU A 227 -11.77 7.51 -8.26
C LEU A 227 -11.40 8.28 -6.98
N ILE A 228 -10.41 9.16 -7.06
CA ILE A 228 -10.04 10.05 -5.94
C ILE A 228 -11.22 10.98 -5.60
N ALA A 229 -11.87 11.57 -6.61
CA ALA A 229 -13.03 12.42 -6.41
C ALA A 229 -14.20 11.64 -5.78
N LEU A 230 -14.47 10.43 -6.26
CA LEU A 230 -15.47 9.50 -5.70
C LEU A 230 -15.17 9.21 -4.22
N ARG A 231 -13.94 8.81 -3.89
CA ARG A 231 -13.52 8.55 -2.51
C ARG A 231 -13.71 9.76 -1.60
N LYS A 232 -13.38 10.97 -2.10
CA LYS A 232 -13.56 12.21 -1.34
C LYS A 232 -15.03 12.55 -1.12
N ALA A 233 -15.89 12.31 -2.11
CA ALA A 233 -17.32 12.61 -2.02
C ALA A 233 -18.10 11.63 -1.12
N HIS A 234 -17.61 10.40 -0.96
CA HIS A 234 -18.34 9.34 -0.24
C HIS A 234 -17.61 8.89 1.04
N PRO A 235 -18.06 9.31 2.24
CA PRO A 235 -17.49 8.91 3.52
C PRO A 235 -17.45 7.39 3.74
N ALA A 236 -18.33 6.64 3.08
CA ALA A 236 -18.38 5.17 3.15
C ALA A 236 -17.05 4.48 2.78
N PHE A 237 -16.18 5.13 2.00
CA PHE A 237 -14.83 4.62 1.70
C PHE A 237 -13.78 4.98 2.77
N ARG A 238 -14.19 5.69 3.83
CA ARG A 238 -13.29 6.22 4.87
C ARG A 238 -13.93 6.07 6.24
N ILE A 239 -14.46 4.88 6.53
CA ILE A 239 -15.08 4.58 7.83
C ILE A 239 -13.98 4.60 8.90
N PRO A 240 -14.11 5.39 9.98
CA PRO A 240 -12.99 5.65 10.88
C PRO A 240 -12.71 4.51 11.89
N THR A 241 -13.66 3.60 12.08
CA THR A 241 -13.56 2.57 13.15
C THR A 241 -13.82 1.17 12.60
N ALA A 242 -13.17 0.17 13.20
CA ALA A 242 -13.42 -1.23 12.89
C ALA A 242 -14.87 -1.65 13.23
N GLU A 243 -15.50 -1.04 14.23
CA GLU A 243 -16.90 -1.30 14.57
C GLU A 243 -17.85 -0.82 13.46
N GLY A 244 -17.62 0.40 12.95
CA GLY A 244 -18.41 0.96 11.85
C GLY A 244 -18.36 0.12 10.57
N LEU A 245 -17.25 -0.62 10.35
CA LEU A 245 -17.11 -1.50 9.20
C LEU A 245 -17.95 -2.78 9.32
N ARG A 246 -18.39 -3.15 10.51
CA ARG A 246 -19.17 -4.37 10.77
C ARG A 246 -20.67 -4.14 10.77
N GLN A 247 -21.11 -2.90 10.64
CA GLN A 247 -22.52 -2.50 10.56
C GLN A 247 -23.02 -2.48 9.12
#